data_9cfb008d60166e2f4c7e80ce08c0fc20
#
_entry.id   9cfb008d60166e2f4c7e80ce08c0fc20
#
_cell.length_a   1.000
_cell.length_b   1.000
_cell.length_c   1.000
_cell.angle_alpha   90.00
_cell.angle_beta   90.00
_cell.angle_gamma   90.00
#
_symmetry.space_group_name_H-M   'P 1'
#
loop_
_entity.id
_entity.type
_entity.pdbx_description
1 polymer ?
#
loop_
_entity_poly.entity_id
_entity_poly.type
_entity_poly.pdbx_seq_one_letter_code
_entity_poly.pdbx_strand_id
1 'polypeptide(L)'
;MSYPDPATLFASTEREYLRYRPAHPPAFMNQIAGLSPAGTVLDLGCGPGSVAVALAERGRDVIGLDANPQMLDAAMEAAGQHMRRGKVQWRLGDAHDLSSLPRVAGTTIGDAFHWFDRATVLRELDRLVAPGGFVAVIMSFAAGTPKPWWYPLIDRVISRHLGSQRHAGPVEMYRPPAGGGHEAVLRASAFDQLTVIRTDHPWFLTLDEVVGHQYTQAYSSPGLLGDRLDAFDRDLRTALHAAEPSGRFIATTQPALIIARREEDS
;
A
#
# COMPACT_ATOMS: atom_id res chain seq x y z
N MET A 1 -14.47 -11.03 13.43
CA MET A 1 -14.70 -10.59 12.05
C MET A 1 -13.64 -11.27 11.21
N SER A 2 -14.00 -11.93 10.12
CA SER A 2 -12.99 -12.46 9.21
C SER A 2 -12.43 -11.29 8.40
N TYR A 3 -11.12 -11.17 8.32
CA TYR A 3 -10.44 -10.27 7.39
C TYR A 3 -10.42 -10.92 6.01
N PRO A 4 -10.38 -10.14 4.91
CA PRO A 4 -10.21 -10.70 3.57
C PRO A 4 -8.97 -11.59 3.52
N ASP A 5 -9.04 -12.69 2.77
CA ASP A 5 -7.85 -13.53 2.55
C ASP A 5 -6.76 -12.71 1.84
N PRO A 6 -5.66 -12.39 2.52
CA PRO A 6 -4.63 -11.51 1.98
C PRO A 6 -3.97 -12.09 0.71
N ALA A 7 -3.94 -13.42 0.54
CA ALA A 7 -3.37 -14.06 -0.64
C ALA A 7 -4.20 -13.80 -1.91
N THR A 8 -5.49 -13.54 -1.78
CA THR A 8 -6.39 -13.34 -2.93
C THR A 8 -6.80 -11.89 -3.14
N LEU A 9 -6.58 -11.02 -2.14
CA LEU A 9 -7.07 -9.65 -2.10
C LEU A 9 -6.68 -8.82 -3.34
N PHE A 10 -5.45 -8.98 -3.80
CA PHE A 10 -4.88 -8.28 -4.96
C PHE A 10 -4.50 -9.24 -6.09
N ALA A 11 -5.12 -10.40 -6.16
CA ALA A 11 -4.84 -11.35 -7.24
C ALA A 11 -5.00 -10.72 -8.62
N SER A 12 -4.06 -10.99 -9.52
CA SER A 12 -3.99 -10.47 -10.90
C SER A 12 -3.78 -8.95 -11.04
N THR A 13 -3.32 -8.26 -9.99
CA THR A 13 -3.00 -6.82 -10.06
C THR A 13 -1.49 -6.54 -10.14
N GLU A 14 -0.64 -7.52 -10.03
CA GLU A 14 0.79 -7.39 -9.75
C GLU A 14 1.51 -6.49 -10.78
N ARG A 15 1.26 -6.73 -12.07
CA ARG A 15 1.85 -5.96 -13.18
C ARG A 15 1.32 -4.53 -13.22
N GLU A 16 0.01 -4.39 -13.03
CA GLU A 16 -0.67 -3.10 -13.06
C GLU A 16 -0.28 -2.26 -11.84
N TYR A 17 -0.06 -2.92 -10.70
CA TYR A 17 0.36 -2.28 -9.45
C TYR A 17 1.69 -1.55 -9.62
N LEU A 18 2.73 -2.24 -10.14
CA LEU A 18 4.04 -1.63 -10.40
C LEU A 18 3.99 -0.47 -11.41
N ARG A 19 3.11 -0.57 -12.39
CA ARG A 19 3.03 0.38 -13.49
C ARG A 19 2.23 1.64 -13.16
N TYR A 20 1.13 1.50 -12.42
CA TYR A 20 0.11 2.55 -12.31
C TYR A 20 -0.14 3.06 -10.89
N ARG A 21 0.41 2.43 -9.86
CA ARG A 21 0.36 3.01 -8.52
C ARG A 21 1.29 4.21 -8.41
N PRO A 22 0.85 5.32 -7.79
CA PRO A 22 1.75 6.44 -7.55
C PRO A 22 2.89 5.99 -6.63
N ALA A 23 4.12 6.35 -6.99
CA ALA A 23 5.26 6.12 -6.12
C ALA A 23 5.12 6.96 -4.85
N HIS A 24 5.55 6.42 -3.72
CA HIS A 24 5.63 7.19 -2.48
C HIS A 24 6.67 8.32 -2.60
N PRO A 25 6.45 9.49 -1.97
CA PRO A 25 7.38 10.60 -2.04
C PRO A 25 8.81 10.20 -1.65
N PRO A 26 9.84 10.52 -2.45
CA PRO A 26 11.22 10.20 -2.11
C PRO A 26 11.66 10.76 -0.76
N ALA A 27 11.09 11.89 -0.32
CA ALA A 27 11.32 12.47 0.99
C ALA A 27 10.91 11.54 2.14
N PHE A 28 9.80 10.80 2.00
CA PHE A 28 9.37 9.81 2.99
C PHE A 28 10.38 8.66 3.09
N MET A 29 10.83 8.16 1.94
CA MET A 29 11.84 7.09 1.90
C MET A 29 13.17 7.54 2.51
N ASN A 30 13.61 8.78 2.24
CA ASN A 30 14.81 9.36 2.85
C ASN A 30 14.66 9.46 4.38
N GLN A 31 13.50 9.92 4.85
CA GLN A 31 13.22 10.02 6.28
C GLN A 31 13.26 8.66 6.96
N ILE A 32 12.56 7.66 6.42
CA ILE A 32 12.54 6.31 6.98
C ILE A 32 13.94 5.69 6.98
N ALA A 33 14.68 5.84 5.88
CA ALA A 33 16.04 5.31 5.78
C ALA A 33 16.99 5.93 6.81
N GLY A 34 16.75 7.18 7.23
CA GLY A 34 17.53 7.89 8.26
C GLY A 34 17.11 7.60 9.71
N LEU A 35 16.05 6.80 9.95
CA LEU A 35 15.58 6.53 11.31
C LEU A 35 16.54 5.59 12.06
N SER A 36 16.72 5.87 13.37
CA SER A 36 17.40 4.97 14.30
C SER A 36 16.42 3.95 14.88
N PRO A 37 16.92 2.76 15.30
CA PRO A 37 18.29 2.28 15.20
C PRO A 37 18.67 1.85 13.77
N ALA A 38 19.97 1.73 13.52
CA ALA A 38 20.46 1.05 12.32
C ALA A 38 20.14 -0.44 12.40
N GLY A 39 19.98 -1.10 11.27
CA GLY A 39 19.67 -2.53 11.17
C GLY A 39 18.62 -2.84 10.11
N THR A 40 18.18 -4.08 10.08
CA THR A 40 17.19 -4.56 9.11
C THR A 40 15.81 -3.93 9.37
N VAL A 41 15.15 -3.50 8.31
CA VAL A 41 13.75 -3.01 8.33
C VAL A 41 12.84 -4.10 7.77
N LEU A 42 11.71 -4.34 8.41
CA LEU A 42 10.64 -5.17 7.87
C LEU A 42 9.70 -4.30 7.04
N ASP A 43 9.49 -4.63 5.77
CA ASP A 43 8.41 -4.07 4.95
C ASP A 43 7.24 -5.07 4.94
N LEU A 44 6.18 -4.74 5.69
CA LEU A 44 5.08 -5.64 6.00
C LEU A 44 3.88 -5.39 5.07
N GLY A 45 3.44 -6.43 4.35
CA GLY A 45 2.53 -6.29 3.22
C GLY A 45 3.24 -5.56 2.07
N CYS A 46 4.44 -6.03 1.74
CA CYS A 46 5.35 -5.32 0.84
C CYS A 46 4.85 -5.26 -0.61
N GLY A 47 3.86 -6.08 -0.97
CA GLY A 47 3.36 -6.17 -2.33
C GLY A 47 4.50 -6.41 -3.33
N PRO A 48 4.51 -5.72 -4.48
CA PRO A 48 5.57 -5.85 -5.48
C PRO A 48 6.85 -5.07 -5.13
N GLY A 49 7.07 -4.72 -3.85
CA GLY A 49 8.34 -4.30 -3.29
C GLY A 49 8.69 -2.82 -3.40
N SER A 50 7.76 -1.95 -3.73
CA SER A 50 8.04 -0.52 -3.97
C SER A 50 8.76 0.17 -2.79
N VAL A 51 8.34 -0.08 -1.55
CA VAL A 51 8.96 0.48 -0.35
C VAL A 51 10.26 -0.24 -0.03
N ALA A 52 10.26 -1.58 -0.05
CA ALA A 52 11.44 -2.40 0.24
C ALA A 52 12.62 -2.05 -0.66
N VAL A 53 12.41 -1.97 -1.97
CA VAL A 53 13.45 -1.61 -2.94
C VAL A 53 13.93 -0.17 -2.70
N ALA A 54 13.01 0.77 -2.51
CA ALA A 54 13.37 2.17 -2.27
C ALA A 54 14.23 2.37 -1.01
N LEU A 55 14.01 1.59 0.06
CA LEU A 55 14.82 1.60 1.27
C LEU A 55 16.17 0.90 1.06
N ALA A 56 16.21 -0.20 0.31
CA ALA A 56 17.47 -0.88 -0.03
C ALA A 56 18.38 -0.01 -0.88
N GLU A 57 17.85 0.75 -1.84
CA GLU A 57 18.62 1.75 -2.62
C GLU A 57 19.24 2.84 -1.73
N ARG A 58 18.66 3.08 -0.56
CA ARG A 58 19.16 4.02 0.46
C ARG A 58 20.10 3.38 1.50
N GLY A 59 20.45 2.11 1.27
CA GLY A 59 21.45 1.41 2.09
C GLY A 59 20.87 0.66 3.30
N ARG A 60 19.53 0.52 3.42
CA ARG A 60 18.94 -0.34 4.46
C ARG A 60 18.87 -1.78 3.97
N ASP A 61 19.16 -2.73 4.85
CA ASP A 61 18.77 -4.12 4.63
C ASP A 61 17.29 -4.28 4.96
N VAL A 62 16.54 -4.98 4.11
CA VAL A 62 15.08 -5.08 4.23
C VAL A 62 14.64 -6.54 4.17
N ILE A 63 13.68 -6.90 4.99
CA ILE A 63 12.85 -8.10 4.81
C ILE A 63 11.52 -7.63 4.24
N GLY A 64 11.22 -8.01 3.00
CA GLY A 64 9.89 -7.79 2.39
C GLY A 64 9.02 -9.00 2.65
N LEU A 65 7.92 -8.83 3.38
CA LEU A 65 6.97 -9.90 3.69
C LEU A 65 5.61 -9.60 3.10
N ASP A 66 5.07 -10.55 2.34
CA ASP A 66 3.71 -10.51 1.79
C ASP A 66 3.07 -11.89 1.82
N ALA A 67 1.74 -11.94 1.89
CA ALA A 67 0.99 -13.20 1.86
C ALA A 67 0.67 -13.67 0.44
N ASN A 68 0.82 -12.80 -0.56
CA ASN A 68 0.56 -13.12 -1.96
C ASN A 68 1.87 -13.49 -2.68
N PRO A 69 2.04 -14.75 -3.11
CA PRO A 69 3.26 -15.19 -3.77
C PRO A 69 3.49 -14.51 -5.13
N GLN A 70 2.42 -14.16 -5.88
CA GLN A 70 2.54 -13.47 -7.16
C GLN A 70 3.07 -12.04 -6.99
N MET A 71 2.71 -11.37 -5.89
CA MET A 71 3.29 -10.07 -5.54
C MET A 71 4.79 -10.18 -5.26
N LEU A 72 5.22 -11.25 -4.57
CA LEU A 72 6.65 -11.49 -4.31
C LEU A 72 7.42 -11.84 -5.58
N ASP A 73 6.83 -12.61 -6.49
CA ASP A 73 7.43 -12.90 -7.79
C ASP A 73 7.68 -11.60 -8.58
N ALA A 74 6.67 -10.72 -8.63
CA ALA A 74 6.80 -9.40 -9.25
C ALA A 74 7.85 -8.52 -8.54
N ALA A 75 7.94 -8.59 -7.21
CA ALA A 75 8.95 -7.87 -6.44
C ALA A 75 10.38 -8.35 -6.74
N MET A 76 10.59 -9.66 -6.85
CA MET A 76 11.87 -10.25 -7.21
C MET A 76 12.30 -9.86 -8.63
N GLU A 77 11.37 -9.89 -9.59
CA GLU A 77 11.62 -9.47 -10.97
C GLU A 77 12.02 -7.98 -11.03
N ALA A 78 11.25 -7.11 -10.36
CA ALA A 78 11.53 -5.68 -10.33
C ALA A 78 12.85 -5.34 -9.62
N ALA A 79 13.15 -6.02 -8.52
CA ALA A 79 14.37 -5.81 -7.72
C ALA A 79 15.65 -6.27 -8.43
N GLY A 80 15.59 -7.39 -9.19
CA GLY A 80 16.76 -7.97 -9.87
C GLY A 80 17.48 -7.04 -10.83
N GLN A 81 16.85 -5.94 -11.24
CA GLN A 81 17.40 -4.98 -12.19
C GLN A 81 18.11 -3.77 -11.55
N HIS A 82 17.95 -3.49 -10.25
CA HIS A 82 18.28 -2.17 -9.69
C HIS A 82 19.03 -2.11 -8.34
N MET A 83 19.15 -3.20 -7.58
CA MET A 83 19.71 -3.11 -6.22
C MET A 83 21.26 -2.97 -6.20
N ARG A 84 21.74 -1.81 -5.72
CA ARG A 84 23.19 -1.50 -5.66
C ARG A 84 23.75 -1.27 -4.25
N ARG A 85 22.94 -1.02 -3.22
CA ARG A 85 23.44 -0.58 -1.91
C ARG A 85 23.01 -1.44 -0.74
N GLY A 86 21.75 -1.80 -0.63
CA GLY A 86 21.21 -2.67 0.42
C GLY A 86 20.74 -4.00 -0.17
N LYS A 87 20.22 -4.87 0.70
CA LYS A 87 19.68 -6.18 0.32
C LYS A 87 18.21 -6.24 0.67
N VAL A 88 17.43 -6.94 -0.16
CA VAL A 88 16.05 -7.32 0.19
C VAL A 88 15.96 -8.83 0.26
N GLN A 89 15.42 -9.33 1.37
CA GLN A 89 15.05 -10.72 1.55
C GLN A 89 13.54 -10.83 1.44
N TRP A 90 13.05 -11.43 0.39
CA TRP A 90 11.62 -11.66 0.18
C TRP A 90 11.15 -12.87 0.97
N ARG A 91 10.02 -12.75 1.66
CA ARG A 91 9.41 -13.81 2.46
C ARG A 91 7.92 -13.89 2.24
N LEU A 92 7.44 -15.09 1.95
CA LEU A 92 6.02 -15.40 1.98
C LEU A 92 5.60 -15.60 3.44
N GLY A 93 4.55 -14.90 3.88
CA GLY A 93 4.07 -15.01 5.26
C GLY A 93 2.87 -14.12 5.56
N ASP A 94 2.21 -14.40 6.68
CA ASP A 94 1.07 -13.64 7.17
C ASP A 94 1.55 -12.53 8.15
N ALA A 95 1.02 -11.33 7.99
CA ALA A 95 1.28 -10.20 8.88
C ALA A 95 0.84 -10.45 10.33
N HIS A 96 -0.05 -11.42 10.55
CA HIS A 96 -0.55 -11.79 11.87
C HIS A 96 0.30 -12.85 12.60
N ASP A 97 1.32 -13.43 11.93
CA ASP A 97 2.28 -14.36 12.51
C ASP A 97 3.71 -13.99 12.11
N LEU A 98 4.37 -13.21 12.95
CA LEU A 98 5.74 -12.75 12.75
C LEU A 98 6.75 -13.53 13.61
N SER A 99 6.34 -14.63 14.23
CA SER A 99 7.14 -15.39 15.21
C SER A 99 8.43 -15.96 14.64
N SER A 100 8.48 -16.24 13.33
CA SER A 100 9.66 -16.77 12.64
C SER A 100 10.68 -15.70 12.22
N LEU A 101 10.37 -14.42 12.41
CA LEU A 101 11.24 -13.32 11.99
C LEU A 101 12.25 -12.96 13.07
N PRO A 102 13.48 -12.55 12.68
CA PRO A 102 14.44 -11.98 13.61
C PRO A 102 13.97 -10.59 14.06
N ARG A 103 14.48 -10.11 15.21
CA ARG A 103 14.27 -8.71 15.62
C ARG A 103 14.71 -7.74 14.54
N VAL A 104 13.92 -6.69 14.33
CA VAL A 104 14.16 -5.65 13.32
C VAL A 104 14.32 -4.27 13.95
N ALA A 105 15.03 -3.39 13.26
CA ALA A 105 15.22 -2.00 13.66
C ALA A 105 13.93 -1.17 13.55
N GLY A 106 13.05 -1.54 12.65
CA GLY A 106 11.75 -0.92 12.46
C GLY A 106 10.94 -1.65 11.39
N THR A 107 9.70 -1.22 11.24
CA THR A 107 8.77 -1.79 10.26
C THR A 107 8.17 -0.68 9.42
N THR A 108 8.04 -0.92 8.10
CA THR A 108 7.25 -0.10 7.19
C THR A 108 5.99 -0.84 6.77
N ILE A 109 4.89 -0.11 6.56
CA ILE A 109 3.61 -0.64 6.08
C ILE A 109 3.08 0.36 5.04
N GLY A 110 3.28 0.06 3.75
CA GLY A 110 2.90 0.93 2.63
C GLY A 110 1.56 0.55 2.05
N ASP A 111 0.53 1.40 2.15
CA ASP A 111 -0.84 1.18 1.64
C ASP A 111 -1.47 -0.19 2.02
N ALA A 112 -0.99 -0.82 3.12
CA ALA A 112 -1.41 -2.14 3.53
C ALA A 112 -2.11 -2.19 4.90
N PHE A 113 -1.85 -1.24 5.80
CA PHE A 113 -2.27 -1.32 7.20
C PHE A 113 -3.79 -1.44 7.41
N HIS A 114 -4.60 -0.93 6.50
CA HIS A 114 -6.06 -1.02 6.57
C HIS A 114 -6.62 -2.42 6.20
N TRP A 115 -5.78 -3.32 5.71
CA TRP A 115 -6.15 -4.70 5.40
C TRP A 115 -5.91 -5.67 6.57
N PHE A 116 -5.19 -5.22 7.61
CA PHE A 116 -4.79 -6.05 8.74
C PHE A 116 -5.77 -5.96 9.92
N ASP A 117 -5.80 -7.00 10.75
CA ASP A 117 -6.14 -6.83 12.16
C ASP A 117 -5.03 -6.02 12.83
N ARG A 118 -5.19 -4.71 12.76
CA ARG A 118 -4.16 -3.75 13.17
C ARG A 118 -3.72 -3.92 14.61
N ALA A 119 -4.67 -4.27 15.50
CA ALA A 119 -4.36 -4.49 16.91
C ALA A 119 -3.50 -5.76 17.12
N THR A 120 -3.81 -6.83 16.41
CA THR A 120 -3.01 -8.07 16.44
C THR A 120 -1.62 -7.82 15.85
N VAL A 121 -1.54 -7.20 14.69
CA VAL A 121 -0.26 -6.88 14.04
C VAL A 121 0.61 -5.99 14.92
N LEU A 122 0.06 -4.97 15.57
CA LEU A 122 0.83 -4.10 16.46
C LEU A 122 1.36 -4.84 17.70
N ARG A 123 0.64 -5.84 18.21
CA ARG A 123 1.16 -6.70 19.30
C ARG A 123 2.32 -7.58 18.83
N GLU A 124 2.27 -8.12 17.61
CA GLU A 124 3.39 -8.86 17.04
C GLU A 124 4.60 -7.95 16.80
N LEU A 125 4.37 -6.73 16.29
CA LEU A 125 5.42 -5.74 16.08
C LEU A 125 6.04 -5.26 17.38
N ASP A 126 5.28 -5.22 18.48
CA ASP A 126 5.82 -4.85 19.80
C ASP A 126 6.88 -5.84 20.29
N ARG A 127 6.73 -7.11 19.95
CA ARG A 127 7.74 -8.15 20.25
C ARG A 127 8.93 -8.14 19.29
N LEU A 128 8.67 -7.77 18.03
CA LEU A 128 9.64 -7.90 16.94
C LEU A 128 10.55 -6.68 16.81
N VAL A 129 9.99 -5.48 16.97
CA VAL A 129 10.74 -4.22 16.81
C VAL A 129 11.66 -3.99 18.01
N ALA A 130 12.93 -3.74 17.74
CA ALA A 130 13.95 -3.49 18.77
C ALA A 130 13.61 -2.22 19.60
N PRO A 131 14.15 -2.09 20.82
CA PRO A 131 14.11 -0.85 21.59
C PRO A 131 14.61 0.35 20.75
N GLY A 132 13.96 1.51 20.89
CA GLY A 132 14.24 2.70 20.06
C GLY A 132 13.81 2.59 18.60
N GLY A 133 13.25 1.44 18.19
CA GLY A 133 12.77 1.20 16.83
C GLY A 133 11.45 1.93 16.50
N PHE A 134 10.92 1.66 15.31
CA PHE A 134 9.78 2.40 14.80
C PHE A 134 8.80 1.51 14.02
N VAL A 135 7.56 1.99 13.91
CA VAL A 135 6.56 1.55 12.92
C VAL A 135 6.23 2.75 12.03
N ALA A 136 6.46 2.63 10.73
CA ALA A 136 6.19 3.68 9.75
C ALA A 136 5.04 3.25 8.83
N VAL A 137 3.88 3.91 8.95
CA VAL A 137 2.72 3.69 8.07
C VAL A 137 2.74 4.74 6.97
N ILE A 138 2.72 4.28 5.72
CA ILE A 138 2.78 5.14 4.54
C ILE A 138 1.45 5.00 3.79
N MET A 139 0.88 6.12 3.39
CA MET A 139 -0.36 6.19 2.63
C MET A 139 -0.15 7.03 1.38
N SER A 140 -0.49 6.50 0.22
CA SER A 140 -0.53 7.26 -1.03
C SER A 140 -1.68 8.27 -1.03
N PHE A 141 -2.78 7.93 -0.34
CA PHE A 141 -3.96 8.77 -0.19
C PHE A 141 -4.38 8.80 1.29
N ALA A 142 -4.05 9.87 1.98
CA ALA A 142 -4.48 10.05 3.37
C ALA A 142 -6.00 10.19 3.48
N ALA A 143 -6.54 9.87 4.65
CA ALA A 143 -7.95 10.09 4.92
C ALA A 143 -8.31 11.57 4.75
N GLY A 144 -9.39 11.84 4.01
CA GLY A 144 -9.81 13.21 3.70
C GLY A 144 -9.19 13.79 2.41
N THR A 145 -8.30 13.09 1.73
CA THR A 145 -7.81 13.50 0.40
C THR A 145 -8.99 13.76 -0.54
N PRO A 146 -9.11 14.94 -1.15
CA PRO A 146 -10.17 15.23 -2.11
C PRO A 146 -10.12 14.24 -3.28
N LYS A 147 -11.28 13.67 -3.61
CA LYS A 147 -11.37 12.82 -4.79
C LYS A 147 -11.22 13.67 -6.05
N PRO A 148 -10.48 13.18 -7.08
CA PRO A 148 -10.40 13.85 -8.36
C PRO A 148 -11.79 14.08 -8.97
N TRP A 149 -11.97 15.14 -9.75
CA TRP A 149 -13.25 15.49 -10.38
C TRP A 149 -13.83 14.38 -11.28
N TRP A 150 -12.99 13.55 -11.84
CA TRP A 150 -13.39 12.39 -12.68
C TRP A 150 -13.80 11.15 -11.87
N TYR A 151 -13.60 11.14 -10.57
CA TYR A 151 -13.92 9.97 -9.72
C TYR A 151 -15.40 9.54 -9.86
N PRO A 152 -16.41 10.44 -9.93
CA PRO A 152 -17.80 10.02 -10.14
C PRO A 152 -18.05 9.31 -11.48
N LEU A 153 -17.23 9.56 -12.51
CA LEU A 153 -17.30 8.83 -13.78
C LEU A 153 -16.84 7.38 -13.59
N ILE A 154 -15.70 7.21 -12.97
CA ILE A 154 -15.15 5.89 -12.61
C ILE A 154 -16.16 5.12 -11.76
N ASP A 155 -16.68 5.75 -10.70
CA ASP A 155 -17.63 5.14 -9.77
C ASP A 155 -18.89 4.61 -10.47
N ARG A 156 -19.43 5.36 -11.45
CA ARG A 156 -20.57 4.91 -12.27
C ARG A 156 -20.24 3.70 -13.12
N VAL A 157 -19.05 3.67 -13.75
CA VAL A 157 -18.64 2.53 -14.58
C VAL A 157 -18.42 1.30 -13.72
N ILE A 158 -17.71 1.42 -12.61
CA ILE A 158 -17.53 0.32 -11.67
C ILE A 158 -18.89 -0.21 -11.19
N SER A 159 -19.79 0.67 -10.78
CA SER A 159 -21.12 0.28 -10.29
C SER A 159 -21.95 -0.44 -11.34
N ARG A 160 -21.82 -0.08 -12.62
CA ARG A 160 -22.49 -0.76 -13.74
C ARG A 160 -22.01 -2.20 -13.93
N HIS A 161 -20.70 -2.43 -13.83
CA HIS A 161 -20.09 -3.73 -14.08
C HIS A 161 -20.01 -4.64 -12.87
N LEU A 162 -19.85 -4.06 -11.66
CA LEU A 162 -19.55 -4.79 -10.43
C LEU A 162 -20.56 -4.55 -9.29
N GLY A 163 -21.58 -3.72 -9.52
CA GLY A 163 -22.56 -3.35 -8.51
C GLY A 163 -22.11 -2.15 -7.66
N SER A 164 -23.02 -1.68 -6.79
CA SER A 164 -22.80 -0.49 -5.97
C SER A 164 -21.94 -0.73 -4.74
N GLN A 165 -21.80 -1.98 -4.30
CA GLN A 165 -20.94 -2.35 -3.16
C GLN A 165 -19.52 -2.59 -3.65
N ARG A 166 -18.53 -2.14 -2.87
CA ARG A 166 -17.12 -2.34 -3.21
C ARG A 166 -16.63 -3.71 -2.74
N HIS A 167 -15.97 -4.41 -3.62
CA HIS A 167 -15.31 -5.68 -3.31
C HIS A 167 -13.98 -5.45 -2.58
N ALA A 168 -13.57 -6.45 -1.81
CA ALA A 168 -12.23 -6.58 -1.25
C ALA A 168 -11.62 -7.87 -1.84
N GLY A 169 -11.11 -7.77 -3.08
CA GLY A 169 -10.72 -8.91 -3.88
C GLY A 169 -11.92 -9.66 -4.48
N PRO A 170 -11.71 -10.82 -5.11
CA PRO A 170 -12.74 -11.53 -5.87
C PRO A 170 -13.84 -12.19 -5.03
N VAL A 171 -13.59 -12.43 -3.75
CA VAL A 171 -14.47 -13.26 -2.91
C VAL A 171 -15.27 -12.44 -1.89
N GLU A 172 -14.73 -11.35 -1.36
CA GLU A 172 -15.30 -10.64 -0.23
C GLU A 172 -15.73 -9.21 -0.57
N MET A 173 -16.62 -8.66 0.26
CA MET A 173 -17.02 -7.24 0.18
C MET A 173 -16.16 -6.40 1.10
N TYR A 174 -15.71 -5.23 0.62
CA TYR A 174 -14.94 -4.29 1.43
C TYR A 174 -15.73 -3.85 2.66
N ARG A 175 -15.08 -3.93 3.81
CA ARG A 175 -15.56 -3.37 5.08
C ARG A 175 -14.49 -2.44 5.65
N PRO A 176 -14.89 -1.25 6.12
CA PRO A 176 -13.94 -0.36 6.79
C PRO A 176 -13.30 -1.07 7.99
N PRO A 177 -11.99 -0.91 8.20
CA PRO A 177 -11.31 -1.53 9.34
C PRO A 177 -11.82 -0.99 10.67
N ALA A 178 -11.94 -1.86 11.68
CA ALA A 178 -12.36 -1.50 13.03
C ALA A 178 -11.33 -0.56 13.72
N GLY A 179 -11.76 0.20 14.74
CA GLY A 179 -10.88 0.98 15.60
C GLY A 179 -10.51 2.38 15.07
N GLY A 180 -11.21 2.89 14.04
CA GLY A 180 -10.98 4.23 13.54
C GLY A 180 -9.78 4.37 12.59
N GLY A 181 -9.25 5.59 12.47
CA GLY A 181 -8.09 5.89 11.61
C GLY A 181 -6.77 5.25 12.10
N HIS A 182 -5.75 5.24 11.26
CA HIS A 182 -4.45 4.66 11.60
C HIS A 182 -3.80 5.28 12.82
N GLU A 183 -3.88 6.61 12.95
CA GLU A 183 -3.34 7.33 14.11
C GLU A 183 -4.02 6.90 15.42
N ALA A 184 -5.34 6.72 15.43
CA ALA A 184 -6.05 6.32 16.63
C ALA A 184 -5.63 4.92 17.11
N VAL A 185 -5.45 3.99 16.17
CA VAL A 185 -5.03 2.62 16.50
C VAL A 185 -3.57 2.57 16.96
N LEU A 186 -2.69 3.36 16.35
CA LEU A 186 -1.30 3.47 16.78
C LEU A 186 -1.21 4.08 18.19
N ARG A 187 -1.92 5.18 18.47
CA ARG A 187 -1.96 5.78 19.82
C ARG A 187 -2.49 4.85 20.91
N ALA A 188 -3.30 3.86 20.53
CA ALA A 188 -3.82 2.85 21.46
C ALA A 188 -2.89 1.62 21.59
N SER A 189 -1.69 1.65 21.01
CA SER A 189 -0.71 0.57 21.04
C SER A 189 0.55 0.97 21.82
N ALA A 190 1.53 0.07 21.88
CA ALA A 190 2.85 0.39 22.45
C ALA A 190 3.61 1.47 21.65
N PHE A 191 3.21 1.76 20.41
CA PHE A 191 3.84 2.76 19.53
C PHE A 191 3.01 4.05 19.51
N ASP A 192 2.84 4.68 20.65
CA ASP A 192 1.91 5.80 20.87
C ASP A 192 2.49 7.20 20.55
N GLN A 193 3.84 7.30 20.45
CA GLN A 193 4.51 8.55 20.11
C GLN A 193 4.55 8.74 18.58
N LEU A 194 3.67 9.62 18.07
CA LEU A 194 3.47 9.78 16.64
C LEU A 194 4.10 11.06 16.09
N THR A 195 4.86 10.92 15.00
CA THR A 195 5.18 12.03 14.09
C THR A 195 4.41 11.82 12.80
N VAL A 196 3.60 12.80 12.41
CA VAL A 196 2.75 12.71 11.19
C VAL A 196 3.19 13.76 10.19
N ILE A 197 3.54 13.32 9.00
CA ILE A 197 3.96 14.17 7.89
C ILE A 197 2.94 14.00 6.77
N ARG A 198 2.38 15.10 6.31
CA ARG A 198 1.47 15.16 5.15
C ARG A 198 2.04 16.15 4.14
N THR A 199 1.85 15.86 2.88
CA THR A 199 2.28 16.76 1.80
C THR A 199 1.25 16.72 0.68
N ASP A 200 1.04 17.86 0.05
CA ASP A 200 0.31 17.92 -1.22
C ASP A 200 1.26 17.52 -2.34
N HIS A 201 0.80 16.60 -3.18
CA HIS A 201 1.58 16.13 -4.32
C HIS A 201 0.74 16.21 -5.60
N PRO A 202 1.16 17.00 -6.60
CA PRO A 202 0.45 17.05 -7.86
C PRO A 202 0.55 15.69 -8.56
N TRP A 203 -0.56 15.23 -9.10
CA TRP A 203 -0.66 13.96 -9.79
C TRP A 203 -1.12 14.20 -11.23
N PHE A 204 -0.20 14.07 -12.16
CA PHE A 204 -0.44 14.22 -13.58
C PHE A 204 -0.60 12.86 -14.21
N LEU A 205 -1.70 12.65 -14.91
CA LEU A 205 -2.08 11.36 -15.46
C LEU A 205 -2.52 11.48 -16.91
N THR A 206 -2.16 10.52 -17.72
CA THR A 206 -2.77 10.24 -19.01
C THR A 206 -4.07 9.45 -18.82
N LEU A 207 -4.86 9.34 -19.87
CA LEU A 207 -6.04 8.47 -19.88
C LEU A 207 -5.67 7.01 -19.51
N ASP A 208 -4.57 6.50 -20.07
CA ASP A 208 -4.09 5.14 -19.79
C ASP A 208 -3.74 4.95 -18.32
N GLU A 209 -3.12 5.95 -17.69
CA GLU A 209 -2.76 5.88 -16.27
C GLU A 209 -4.00 5.97 -15.36
N VAL A 210 -5.01 6.78 -15.71
CA VAL A 210 -6.27 6.80 -14.94
C VAL A 210 -6.98 5.46 -15.01
N VAL A 211 -7.04 4.85 -16.20
CA VAL A 211 -7.67 3.53 -16.43
C VAL A 211 -6.84 2.44 -15.71
N GLY A 212 -5.53 2.40 -15.96
CA GLY A 212 -4.64 1.40 -15.39
C GLY A 212 -4.60 1.45 -13.86
N HIS A 213 -4.70 2.64 -13.26
CA HIS A 213 -4.82 2.77 -11.81
C HIS A 213 -6.06 2.05 -11.24
N GLN A 214 -7.15 1.93 -12.00
CA GLN A 214 -8.32 1.16 -11.53
C GLN A 214 -8.02 -0.34 -11.42
N TYR A 215 -7.14 -0.88 -12.26
CA TYR A 215 -6.75 -2.29 -12.21
C TYR A 215 -5.83 -2.63 -11.04
N THR A 216 -5.32 -1.63 -10.35
CA THR A 216 -4.53 -1.81 -9.12
C THR A 216 -5.39 -1.89 -7.85
N GLN A 217 -6.70 -1.69 -7.98
CA GLN A 217 -7.62 -1.67 -6.84
C GLN A 217 -8.22 -3.05 -6.61
N ALA A 218 -8.30 -3.48 -5.35
CA ALA A 218 -8.92 -4.75 -4.96
C ALA A 218 -10.39 -4.86 -5.46
N TYR A 219 -11.08 -3.72 -5.63
CA TYR A 219 -12.49 -3.66 -6.02
C TYR A 219 -12.73 -3.52 -7.53
N SER A 220 -11.70 -3.51 -8.37
CA SER A 220 -11.79 -3.45 -9.83
C SER A 220 -10.60 -4.11 -10.53
N SER A 221 -10.00 -5.10 -9.86
CA SER A 221 -8.88 -5.86 -10.41
C SER A 221 -9.28 -6.65 -11.67
N PRO A 222 -8.35 -6.94 -12.58
CA PRO A 222 -8.60 -7.76 -13.76
C PRO A 222 -9.25 -9.11 -13.41
N GLY A 223 -8.79 -9.78 -12.35
CA GLY A 223 -9.35 -11.05 -11.91
C GLY A 223 -10.79 -10.94 -11.43
N LEU A 224 -11.17 -9.84 -10.76
CA LEU A 224 -12.55 -9.59 -10.36
C LEU A 224 -13.45 -9.28 -11.56
N LEU A 225 -12.94 -8.57 -12.55
CA LEU A 225 -13.68 -8.24 -13.78
C LEU A 225 -13.89 -9.47 -14.67
N GLY A 226 -12.92 -10.37 -14.78
CA GLY A 226 -13.01 -11.56 -15.62
C GLY A 226 -13.42 -11.24 -17.04
N ASP A 227 -14.43 -11.94 -17.57
CA ASP A 227 -14.94 -11.73 -18.93
C ASP A 227 -15.51 -10.32 -19.20
N ARG A 228 -15.74 -9.52 -18.17
CA ARG A 228 -16.21 -8.13 -18.28
C ARG A 228 -15.08 -7.12 -18.50
N LEU A 229 -13.82 -7.53 -18.43
CA LEU A 229 -12.64 -6.64 -18.46
C LEU A 229 -12.65 -5.74 -19.70
N ASP A 230 -12.82 -6.31 -20.89
CA ASP A 230 -12.82 -5.54 -22.14
C ASP A 230 -13.98 -4.56 -22.25
N ALA A 231 -15.15 -4.94 -21.75
CA ALA A 231 -16.32 -4.06 -21.75
C ALA A 231 -16.15 -2.93 -20.73
N PHE A 232 -15.61 -3.23 -19.57
CA PHE A 232 -15.27 -2.26 -18.54
C PHE A 232 -14.22 -1.25 -19.05
N ASP A 233 -13.14 -1.72 -19.69
CA ASP A 233 -12.09 -0.86 -20.26
C ASP A 233 -12.66 0.11 -21.28
N ARG A 234 -13.45 -0.37 -22.23
CA ARG A 234 -14.11 0.48 -23.25
C ARG A 234 -15.03 1.52 -22.64
N ASP A 235 -15.90 1.12 -21.71
CA ASP A 235 -16.85 2.02 -21.06
C ASP A 235 -16.12 3.11 -20.25
N LEU A 236 -15.08 2.72 -19.54
CA LEU A 236 -14.28 3.63 -18.71
C LEU A 236 -13.53 4.65 -19.58
N ARG A 237 -12.84 4.18 -20.63
CA ARG A 237 -12.13 5.05 -21.58
C ARG A 237 -13.10 5.99 -22.30
N THR A 238 -14.25 5.48 -22.73
CA THR A 238 -15.27 6.30 -23.38
C THR A 238 -15.77 7.41 -22.46
N ALA A 239 -16.11 7.07 -21.22
CA ALA A 239 -16.60 8.05 -20.24
C ALA A 239 -15.56 9.12 -19.89
N LEU A 240 -14.30 8.72 -19.70
CA LEU A 240 -13.22 9.63 -19.37
C LEU A 240 -12.83 10.53 -20.55
N HIS A 241 -12.70 9.96 -21.76
CA HIS A 241 -12.36 10.73 -22.97
C HIS A 241 -13.47 11.72 -23.37
N ALA A 242 -14.73 11.36 -23.20
CA ALA A 242 -15.85 12.27 -23.45
C ALA A 242 -15.84 13.48 -22.49
N ALA A 243 -15.36 13.30 -21.27
CA ALA A 243 -15.28 14.36 -20.26
C ALA A 243 -13.97 15.18 -20.37
N GLU A 244 -12.88 14.56 -20.82
CA GLU A 244 -11.57 15.19 -21.01
C GLU A 244 -10.92 14.70 -22.32
N PRO A 245 -11.28 15.34 -23.47
CA PRO A 245 -10.77 14.93 -24.78
C PRO A 245 -9.26 15.06 -24.96
N SER A 246 -8.57 15.91 -24.15
CA SER A 246 -7.13 16.01 -24.20
C SER A 246 -6.41 14.77 -23.65
N GLY A 247 -7.13 13.89 -22.94
CA GLY A 247 -6.57 12.72 -22.29
C GLY A 247 -5.61 13.05 -21.15
N ARG A 248 -5.61 14.28 -20.62
CA ARG A 248 -4.73 14.75 -19.53
C ARG A 248 -5.57 15.03 -18.29
N PHE A 249 -5.21 14.38 -17.20
CA PHE A 249 -5.90 14.45 -15.92
C PHE A 249 -4.95 14.99 -14.86
N ILE A 250 -5.41 15.97 -14.08
CA ILE A 250 -4.58 16.59 -13.03
C ILE A 250 -5.38 16.53 -11.73
N ALA A 251 -4.76 15.96 -10.70
CA ALA A 251 -5.26 15.91 -9.34
C ALA A 251 -4.17 16.30 -8.34
N THR A 252 -4.56 16.48 -7.10
CA THR A 252 -3.63 16.52 -5.97
C THR A 252 -3.86 15.30 -5.12
N THR A 253 -2.81 14.54 -4.85
CA THR A 253 -2.80 13.51 -3.81
C THR A 253 -2.30 14.13 -2.51
N GLN A 254 -2.69 13.53 -1.40
CA GLN A 254 -2.18 13.91 -0.07
C GLN A 254 -1.55 12.68 0.59
N PRO A 255 -0.35 12.26 0.13
CA PRO A 255 0.35 11.19 0.79
C PRO A 255 0.70 11.58 2.23
N ALA A 256 0.69 10.58 3.11
CA ALA A 256 1.05 10.76 4.50
C ALA A 256 2.01 9.67 4.98
N LEU A 257 2.91 10.06 5.87
CA LEU A 257 3.80 9.19 6.61
C LEU A 257 3.52 9.38 8.10
N ILE A 258 3.18 8.30 8.78
CA ILE A 258 3.07 8.26 10.25
C ILE A 258 4.25 7.44 10.76
N ILE A 259 5.13 8.07 11.54
CA ILE A 259 6.20 7.39 12.27
C ILE A 259 5.75 7.25 13.71
N ALA A 260 5.62 6.02 14.16
CA ALA A 260 5.16 5.67 15.49
C ALA A 260 6.31 5.01 16.28
N ARG A 261 6.54 5.44 17.50
CA ARG A 261 7.58 4.92 18.39
C ARG A 261 6.98 4.60 19.77
N ARG A 262 7.69 3.81 20.53
CA ARG A 262 7.39 3.67 21.96
C ARG A 262 7.82 4.93 22.71
N GLU A 263 7.16 5.24 23.78
CA GLU A 263 7.68 6.20 24.75
C GLU A 263 9.06 5.70 25.24
N GLU A 264 10.04 6.58 25.27
CA GLU A 264 11.36 6.23 25.82
C GLU A 264 11.22 6.12 27.33
N ASP A 265 11.62 4.98 27.91
CA ASP A 265 11.71 4.84 29.37
C ASP A 265 12.69 5.90 29.89
N SER A 266 12.19 6.79 30.73
CA SER A 266 12.91 7.93 31.33
C SER A 266 13.92 7.47 32.34
#